data_ff425dde2ffd7c9ac2394208b8637597
#
_entry.id   ff425dde2ffd7c9ac2394208b8637597
#
_cell.length_a   1.000
_cell.length_b   1.000
_cell.length_c   1.000
_cell.angle_alpha   90.00
_cell.angle_beta   90.00
_cell.angle_gamma   90.00
#
_symmetry.space_group_name_H-M   'P 1'
#
loop_
_entity.id
_entity.type
_entity.pdbx_description
1 polymer ?
#
loop_
_entity_poly.entity_id
_entity_poly.type
_entity_poly.pdbx_seq_one_letter_code
_entity_poly.pdbx_strand_id
1 'polypeptide(L)'
;ADEALAKLAAYGWEPESAVLHASLAAFEVAPAVAVTFGNALSRSSVADSLCGYSYAATTPTLTVGPLPPASLAAMAATGNGVPPSSGVQLINNLSPGLALRDLVSLSPSTFTQDFNLDGALCLRNLLTGSDAKALALQQGIGQTLRSGNLQRKPAIIVHGRADALIPVNHSSRPYTALNKRVEGRHSRLSYIEVTNAQHFDTFIGLPAVLGGYDTRYIPLHVYLNRALDAMYAHLRHGAPLPD
;
A
#
# COMPACT_ATOMS: atom_id res chain seq x y z
N ALA A 1 10.91 12.52 14.39
CA ALA A 1 9.91 11.46 14.58
C ALA A 1 8.53 12.06 14.92
N ASP A 2 8.43 12.88 15.97
CA ASP A 2 7.13 13.40 16.46
C ASP A 2 6.40 14.27 15.44
N GLU A 3 7.11 15.13 14.72
CA GLU A 3 6.53 15.92 13.64
C GLU A 3 5.98 15.04 12.51
N ALA A 4 6.68 13.97 12.16
CA ALA A 4 6.23 13.02 11.14
C ALA A 4 4.95 12.30 11.59
N LEU A 5 4.90 11.82 12.83
CA LEU A 5 3.70 11.20 13.40
C LEU A 5 2.53 12.17 13.48
N ALA A 6 2.78 13.42 13.87
CA ALA A 6 1.74 14.46 13.89
C ALA A 6 1.18 14.73 12.48
N LYS A 7 2.04 14.78 11.46
CA LYS A 7 1.61 14.91 10.05
C LYS A 7 0.80 13.70 9.59
N LEU A 8 1.20 12.48 9.89
CA LEU A 8 0.44 11.28 9.55
C LEU A 8 -0.93 11.29 10.22
N ALA A 9 -1.01 11.62 11.51
CA ALA A 9 -2.29 11.75 12.21
C ALA A 9 -3.18 12.83 11.58
N ALA A 10 -2.62 13.99 11.24
CA ALA A 10 -3.35 15.08 10.56
C ALA A 10 -3.85 14.65 9.16
N TYR A 11 -3.13 13.76 8.48
CA TYR A 11 -3.56 13.16 7.22
C TYR A 11 -4.60 12.04 7.38
N GLY A 12 -4.92 11.64 8.61
CA GLY A 12 -6.00 10.69 8.88
C GLY A 12 -5.56 9.25 9.13
N TRP A 13 -4.29 9.02 9.50
CA TRP A 13 -3.91 7.74 10.10
C TRP A 13 -4.52 7.62 11.49
N GLU A 14 -5.12 6.48 11.78
CA GLU A 14 -5.67 6.22 13.12
C GLU A 14 -4.54 6.09 14.15
N PRO A 15 -4.73 6.53 15.39
CA PRO A 15 -3.68 6.48 16.41
C PRO A 15 -3.13 5.07 16.66
N GLU A 16 -3.98 4.06 16.52
CA GLU A 16 -3.62 2.65 16.72
C GLU A 16 -2.63 2.13 15.69
N SER A 17 -2.51 2.80 14.53
CA SER A 17 -1.55 2.44 13.49
C SER A 17 -0.13 2.95 13.76
N ALA A 18 0.04 3.93 14.65
CA ALA A 18 1.31 4.65 14.84
C ALA A 18 2.49 3.73 15.19
N VAL A 19 2.24 2.66 15.93
CA VAL A 19 3.29 1.68 16.32
C VAL A 19 3.90 0.91 15.15
N LEU A 20 3.23 0.91 13.99
CA LEU A 20 3.67 0.20 12.79
C LEU A 20 4.47 1.10 11.82
N HIS A 21 4.40 2.42 11.98
CA HIS A 21 4.99 3.33 11.01
C HIS A 21 6.52 3.16 10.90
N ALA A 22 7.21 2.94 12.01
CA ALA A 22 8.65 2.70 12.00
C ALA A 22 9.01 1.40 11.26
N SER A 23 8.25 0.33 11.51
CA SER A 23 8.46 -0.95 10.83
C SER A 23 8.20 -0.83 9.33
N LEU A 24 7.11 -0.16 8.93
CA LEU A 24 6.79 0.05 7.52
C LEU A 24 7.84 0.91 6.82
N ALA A 25 8.41 1.91 7.50
CA ALA A 25 9.51 2.71 6.98
C ALA A 25 10.78 1.86 6.79
N ALA A 26 11.12 1.01 7.75
CA ALA A 26 12.29 0.12 7.68
C ALA A 26 12.19 -0.90 6.52
N PHE A 27 10.99 -1.30 6.15
CA PHE A 27 10.73 -2.16 4.98
C PHE A 27 10.53 -1.38 3.67
N GLU A 28 10.69 -0.06 3.67
CA GLU A 28 10.52 0.82 2.50
C GLU A 28 9.14 0.66 1.83
N VAL A 29 8.10 0.36 2.61
CA VAL A 29 6.78 0.02 2.06
C VAL A 29 6.15 1.21 1.34
N ALA A 30 6.18 2.39 1.93
CA ALA A 30 5.56 3.58 1.35
C ALA A 30 6.17 3.99 0.00
N PRO A 31 7.51 4.14 -0.14
CA PRO A 31 8.11 4.43 -1.44
C PRO A 31 7.92 3.30 -2.44
N ALA A 32 7.99 2.03 -2.02
CA ALA A 32 7.75 0.89 -2.91
C ALA A 32 6.33 0.89 -3.49
N VAL A 33 5.31 1.19 -2.67
CA VAL A 33 3.92 1.35 -3.13
C VAL A 33 3.81 2.52 -4.10
N ALA A 34 4.37 3.67 -3.76
CA ALA A 34 4.32 4.86 -4.62
C ALA A 34 4.97 4.62 -6.00
N VAL A 35 6.14 3.97 -6.04
CA VAL A 35 6.84 3.60 -7.27
C VAL A 35 6.03 2.58 -8.09
N THR A 36 5.48 1.55 -7.45
CA THR A 36 4.68 0.52 -8.11
C THR A 36 3.44 1.13 -8.77
N PHE A 37 2.68 1.95 -8.05
CA PHE A 37 1.53 2.66 -8.61
C PHE A 37 1.94 3.70 -9.65
N GLY A 38 3.02 4.45 -9.41
CA GLY A 38 3.58 5.38 -10.38
C GLY A 38 3.88 4.71 -11.72
N ASN A 39 4.58 3.59 -11.70
CA ASN A 39 4.87 2.80 -12.89
C ASN A 39 3.58 2.30 -13.57
N ALA A 40 2.68 1.67 -12.81
CA ALA A 40 1.45 1.11 -13.36
C ALA A 40 0.56 2.17 -14.00
N LEU A 41 0.31 3.27 -13.31
CA LEU A 41 -0.59 4.33 -13.77
C LEU A 41 0.01 5.17 -14.90
N SER A 42 1.33 5.40 -14.91
CA SER A 42 2.03 6.10 -16.00
C SER A 42 2.41 5.19 -17.17
N ARG A 43 2.09 3.89 -17.09
CA ARG A 43 2.49 2.88 -18.07
C ARG A 43 4.00 2.84 -18.29
N SER A 44 4.74 2.99 -17.21
CA SER A 44 6.19 2.87 -17.20
C SER A 44 6.59 1.46 -16.81
N SER A 45 7.64 0.95 -17.45
CA SER A 45 8.29 -0.28 -16.99
C SER A 45 9.29 0.03 -15.87
N VAL A 46 9.71 -1.01 -15.16
CA VAL A 46 10.80 -0.86 -14.17
C VAL A 46 12.10 -0.40 -14.83
N ALA A 47 12.32 -0.80 -16.08
CA ALA A 47 13.50 -0.40 -16.86
C ALA A 47 13.53 1.10 -17.22
N ASP A 48 12.36 1.78 -17.19
CA ASP A 48 12.29 3.22 -17.42
C ASP A 48 12.86 4.05 -16.26
N SER A 49 13.13 3.42 -15.13
CA SER A 49 13.65 4.07 -13.92
C SER A 49 12.87 5.33 -13.54
N LEU A 50 11.54 5.22 -13.50
CA LEU A 50 10.67 6.38 -13.22
C LEU A 50 11.09 7.08 -11.93
N CYS A 51 11.37 8.38 -12.02
CA CYS A 51 11.89 9.18 -10.91
C CYS A 51 13.19 8.64 -10.28
N GLY A 52 13.99 7.92 -11.06
CA GLY A 52 15.23 7.32 -10.61
C GLY A 52 15.07 6.00 -9.85
N TYR A 53 13.86 5.49 -9.74
CA TYR A 53 13.62 4.22 -9.03
C TYR A 53 13.63 3.00 -9.96
N SER A 54 14.17 1.91 -9.45
CA SER A 54 14.03 0.58 -10.02
C SER A 54 13.96 -0.49 -8.91
N TYR A 55 13.92 -1.75 -9.30
CA TYR A 55 13.90 -2.88 -8.37
C TYR A 55 15.01 -3.87 -8.72
N ALA A 56 15.75 -4.34 -7.72
CA ALA A 56 16.80 -5.34 -7.88
C ALA A 56 17.02 -6.13 -6.60
N ALA A 57 17.77 -7.23 -6.69
CA ALA A 57 18.42 -7.80 -5.52
C ALA A 57 19.59 -6.90 -5.10
N THR A 58 20.01 -7.01 -3.86
CA THR A 58 21.20 -6.32 -3.37
C THR A 58 22.21 -7.32 -2.81
N THR A 59 23.48 -6.97 -2.93
CA THR A 59 24.59 -7.66 -2.29
C THR A 59 24.57 -7.39 -0.77
N PRO A 60 25.41 -8.08 0.04
CA PRO A 60 25.59 -7.73 1.44
C PRO A 60 26.04 -6.29 1.69
N THR A 61 26.66 -5.65 0.71
CA THR A 61 27.04 -4.23 0.75
C THR A 61 25.95 -3.30 0.23
N LEU A 62 24.73 -3.81 0.02
CA LEU A 62 23.55 -3.07 -0.42
C LEU A 62 23.67 -2.43 -1.81
N THR A 63 24.64 -2.87 -2.61
CA THR A 63 24.77 -2.52 -4.01
C THR A 63 23.86 -3.40 -4.87
N VAL A 64 23.53 -2.93 -6.05
CA VAL A 64 22.67 -3.64 -7.00
C VAL A 64 23.29 -4.95 -7.44
N GLY A 65 22.49 -6.00 -7.44
CA GLY A 65 22.85 -7.33 -7.90
C GLY A 65 21.73 -7.97 -8.76
N PRO A 66 22.03 -9.06 -9.45
CA PRO A 66 21.03 -9.77 -10.25
C PRO A 66 19.95 -10.37 -9.35
N LEU A 67 18.71 -10.37 -9.83
CA LEU A 67 17.60 -11.06 -9.16
C LEU A 67 17.80 -12.58 -9.22
N PRO A 68 17.72 -13.28 -8.09
CA PRO A 68 17.65 -14.73 -8.09
C PRO A 68 16.43 -15.23 -8.88
N PRO A 69 16.50 -16.37 -9.59
CA PRO A 69 15.37 -16.89 -10.36
C PRO A 69 14.08 -17.08 -9.54
N ALA A 70 14.20 -17.49 -8.28
CA ALA A 70 13.05 -17.64 -7.38
C ALA A 70 12.37 -16.28 -7.07
N SER A 71 13.14 -15.22 -6.86
CA SER A 71 12.59 -13.87 -6.63
C SER A 71 11.93 -13.34 -7.91
N LEU A 72 12.52 -13.57 -9.07
CA LEU A 72 11.93 -13.20 -10.36
C LEU A 72 10.60 -13.91 -10.60
N ALA A 73 10.55 -15.21 -10.33
CA ALA A 73 9.31 -16.00 -10.42
C ALA A 73 8.24 -15.51 -9.45
N ALA A 74 8.63 -15.19 -8.21
CA ALA A 74 7.72 -14.65 -7.20
C ALA A 74 7.16 -13.28 -7.61
N MET A 75 7.96 -12.41 -8.20
CA MET A 75 7.50 -11.11 -8.72
C MET A 75 6.45 -11.25 -9.83
N ALA A 76 6.59 -12.29 -10.65
CA ALA A 76 5.65 -12.55 -11.75
C ALA A 76 4.39 -13.30 -11.30
N ALA A 77 4.34 -13.80 -10.06
CA ALA A 77 3.20 -14.53 -9.54
C ALA A 77 2.01 -13.62 -9.30
N THR A 78 0.80 -14.11 -9.60
CA THR A 78 -0.46 -13.41 -9.27
C THR A 78 -0.61 -13.31 -7.75
N GLY A 79 -1.07 -12.16 -7.29
CA GLY A 79 -1.25 -11.90 -5.85
C GLY A 79 0.04 -11.58 -5.10
N ASN A 80 1.16 -11.49 -5.78
CA ASN A 80 2.39 -11.00 -5.20
C ASN A 80 2.35 -9.47 -5.15
N GLY A 81 2.19 -8.89 -4.00
CA GLY A 81 2.04 -7.44 -3.80
C GLY A 81 3.19 -6.59 -4.35
N VAL A 82 3.72 -5.69 -3.54
CA VAL A 82 4.87 -4.86 -3.94
C VAL A 82 6.16 -5.67 -3.92
N PRO A 83 7.11 -5.39 -4.81
CA PRO A 83 8.36 -6.16 -4.98
C PRO A 83 9.14 -6.47 -3.70
N PRO A 84 9.29 -5.58 -2.71
CA PRO A 84 10.03 -5.88 -1.48
C PRO A 84 9.54 -7.12 -0.72
N SER A 85 8.28 -7.51 -0.87
CA SER A 85 7.73 -8.72 -0.24
C SER A 85 8.36 -10.02 -0.77
N SER A 86 9.04 -9.97 -1.90
CA SER A 86 9.69 -11.10 -2.56
C SER A 86 11.22 -11.08 -2.43
N GLY A 87 11.76 -10.30 -1.50
CA GLY A 87 13.20 -10.13 -1.33
C GLY A 87 13.85 -9.22 -2.39
N VAL A 88 13.05 -8.54 -3.19
CA VAL A 88 13.50 -7.52 -4.14
C VAL A 88 13.50 -6.17 -3.44
N GLN A 89 14.54 -5.41 -3.63
CA GLN A 89 14.72 -4.11 -2.96
C GLN A 89 14.42 -2.96 -3.90
N LEU A 90 13.98 -1.84 -3.34
CA LEU A 90 13.86 -0.58 -4.03
C LEU A 90 15.25 0.02 -4.22
N ILE A 91 15.55 0.47 -5.42
CA ILE A 91 16.86 1.01 -5.81
C ILE A 91 16.73 2.47 -6.20
N ASN A 92 17.60 3.30 -5.66
CA ASN A 92 17.85 4.64 -6.15
C ASN A 92 18.98 4.61 -7.18
N ASN A 93 18.63 4.75 -8.45
CA ASN A 93 19.61 4.79 -9.56
C ASN A 93 20.31 6.16 -9.70
N LEU A 94 19.83 7.19 -9.01
CA LEU A 94 20.38 8.53 -9.04
C LEU A 94 21.33 8.79 -7.85
N SER A 95 21.53 7.82 -6.97
CA SER A 95 22.45 7.99 -5.85
C SER A 95 23.85 8.33 -6.32
N PRO A 96 24.50 9.39 -5.78
CA PRO A 96 25.85 9.79 -6.16
C PRO A 96 26.85 8.64 -6.00
N GLY A 97 27.61 8.39 -7.06
CA GLY A 97 28.63 7.35 -7.09
C GLY A 97 28.17 6.06 -7.74
N LEU A 98 27.09 5.46 -7.26
CA LEU A 98 26.51 4.24 -7.84
C LEU A 98 25.08 4.02 -7.36
N ALA A 99 24.31 3.23 -8.11
CA ALA A 99 22.99 2.80 -7.70
C ALA A 99 23.04 1.96 -6.42
N LEU A 100 22.23 2.32 -5.44
CA LEU A 100 22.16 1.67 -4.13
C LEU A 100 20.72 1.35 -3.75
N ARG A 101 20.55 0.45 -2.80
CA ARG A 101 19.26 0.30 -2.13
C ARG A 101 18.80 1.65 -1.58
N ASP A 102 17.53 1.99 -1.81
CA ASP A 102 16.96 3.29 -1.45
C ASP A 102 17.21 3.66 0.01
N LEU A 103 17.00 2.72 0.93
CA LEU A 103 17.19 2.88 2.38
C LEU A 103 18.56 3.45 2.79
N VAL A 104 19.61 3.19 2.02
CA VAL A 104 21.00 3.60 2.32
C VAL A 104 21.58 4.51 1.26
N SER A 105 20.80 4.88 0.27
CA SER A 105 21.23 5.75 -0.82
C SER A 105 21.31 7.21 -0.38
N LEU A 106 22.03 7.99 -1.13
CA LEU A 106 22.09 9.45 -0.96
C LEU A 106 21.17 10.11 -2.00
N SER A 107 20.49 11.16 -1.61
CA SER A 107 19.79 12.02 -2.56
C SER A 107 20.77 12.92 -3.30
N PRO A 108 20.67 13.07 -4.64
CA PRO A 108 21.54 13.95 -5.41
C PRO A 108 21.56 15.41 -4.94
N SER A 109 20.41 15.93 -4.50
CA SER A 109 20.27 17.33 -4.07
C SER A 109 20.81 17.61 -2.67
N THR A 110 20.79 16.65 -1.77
CA THR A 110 21.14 16.84 -0.36
C THR A 110 22.46 16.20 0.02
N PHE A 111 22.92 15.20 -0.74
CA PHE A 111 24.05 14.34 -0.42
C PHE A 111 23.91 13.68 0.97
N THR A 112 22.66 13.49 1.43
CA THR A 112 22.35 12.82 2.71
C THR A 112 21.51 11.57 2.47
N GLN A 113 21.49 10.70 3.46
CA GLN A 113 20.64 9.50 3.50
C GLN A 113 19.23 9.91 3.96
N ASP A 114 18.38 10.25 3.03
CA ASP A 114 17.04 10.79 3.26
C ASP A 114 15.96 10.11 2.42
N PHE A 115 16.11 8.81 2.15
CA PHE A 115 15.14 8.01 1.39
C PHE A 115 14.85 8.58 -0.01
N ASN A 116 15.90 8.97 -0.73
CA ASN A 116 15.79 9.53 -2.08
C ASN A 116 14.73 10.65 -2.19
N LEU A 117 14.97 11.73 -1.48
CA LEU A 117 14.11 12.91 -1.49
C LEU A 117 13.79 13.38 -2.91
N ASP A 118 14.78 13.41 -3.80
CA ASP A 118 14.60 13.83 -5.20
C ASP A 118 13.61 12.93 -5.93
N GLY A 119 13.71 11.62 -5.77
CA GLY A 119 12.78 10.66 -6.35
C GLY A 119 11.37 10.80 -5.78
N ALA A 120 11.24 11.02 -4.47
CA ALA A 120 9.95 11.23 -3.83
C ALA A 120 9.28 12.52 -4.31
N LEU A 121 10.05 13.62 -4.45
CA LEU A 121 9.56 14.87 -5.00
C LEU A 121 9.17 14.73 -6.48
N CYS A 122 9.94 13.98 -7.26
CA CYS A 122 9.58 13.66 -8.63
C CYS A 122 8.24 12.92 -8.71
N LEU A 123 8.05 11.83 -7.95
CA LEU A 123 6.78 11.08 -7.92
C LEU A 123 5.60 11.97 -7.54
N ARG A 124 5.76 12.84 -6.55
CA ARG A 124 4.73 13.81 -6.17
C ARG A 124 4.40 14.76 -7.32
N ASN A 125 5.42 15.25 -8.03
CA ASN A 125 5.23 16.21 -9.13
C ASN A 125 4.52 15.58 -10.34
N LEU A 126 4.58 14.26 -10.53
CA LEU A 126 3.78 13.58 -11.57
C LEU A 126 2.27 13.76 -11.38
N LEU A 127 1.80 14.02 -10.17
CA LEU A 127 0.36 14.22 -9.90
C LEU A 127 -0.19 15.53 -10.52
N THR A 128 0.65 16.54 -10.65
CA THR A 128 0.25 17.89 -11.08
C THR A 128 1.08 18.43 -12.24
N GLY A 129 2.08 17.68 -12.70
CA GLY A 129 2.95 18.04 -13.81
C GLY A 129 2.25 17.99 -15.16
N SER A 130 2.96 18.49 -16.19
CA SER A 130 2.46 18.54 -17.57
C SER A 130 3.35 17.81 -18.57
N ASP A 131 4.40 17.15 -18.10
CA ASP A 131 5.22 16.31 -18.97
C ASP A 131 4.51 15.00 -19.34
N ALA A 132 5.04 14.27 -20.30
CA ALA A 132 4.40 13.08 -20.86
C ALA A 132 4.12 12.00 -19.79
N LYS A 133 4.99 11.80 -18.80
CA LYS A 133 4.80 10.81 -17.74
C LYS A 133 3.75 11.28 -16.73
N ALA A 134 3.75 12.56 -16.39
CA ALA A 134 2.71 13.16 -15.53
C ALA A 134 1.31 13.04 -16.17
N LEU A 135 1.19 13.38 -17.46
CA LEU A 135 -0.07 13.25 -18.19
C LEU A 135 -0.52 11.79 -18.29
N ALA A 136 0.39 10.86 -18.54
CA ALA A 136 0.08 9.43 -18.57
C ALA A 136 -0.40 8.93 -17.20
N LEU A 137 0.24 9.36 -16.10
CA LEU A 137 -0.16 9.02 -14.75
C LEU A 137 -1.56 9.57 -14.42
N GLN A 138 -1.81 10.84 -14.72
CA GLN A 138 -3.13 11.47 -14.51
C GLN A 138 -4.23 10.77 -15.31
N GLN A 139 -3.94 10.37 -16.55
CA GLN A 139 -4.85 9.56 -17.37
C GLN A 139 -5.11 8.19 -16.73
N GLY A 140 -4.05 7.52 -16.25
CA GLY A 140 -4.15 6.23 -15.55
C GLY A 140 -5.01 6.33 -14.30
N ILE A 141 -4.85 7.38 -13.50
CA ILE A 141 -5.72 7.68 -12.36
C ILE A 141 -7.16 7.82 -12.82
N GLY A 142 -7.41 8.60 -13.87
CA GLY A 142 -8.75 8.81 -14.43
C GLY A 142 -9.44 7.51 -14.85
N GLN A 143 -8.68 6.53 -15.37
CA GLN A 143 -9.21 5.22 -15.77
C GLN A 143 -9.53 4.29 -14.58
N THR A 144 -9.01 4.57 -13.40
CA THR A 144 -9.21 3.75 -12.18
C THR A 144 -10.09 4.43 -11.14
N LEU A 145 -10.74 5.55 -11.48
CA LEU A 145 -11.63 6.27 -10.56
C LEU A 145 -12.80 5.39 -10.13
N ARG A 146 -12.98 5.32 -8.82
CA ARG A 146 -14.11 4.64 -8.21
C ARG A 146 -15.42 5.37 -8.49
N SER A 147 -16.44 4.65 -8.94
CA SER A 147 -17.77 5.22 -9.17
C SER A 147 -18.64 5.27 -7.90
N GLY A 148 -18.36 4.41 -6.93
CA GLY A 148 -19.25 4.16 -5.79
C GLY A 148 -20.53 3.43 -6.16
N ASN A 149 -20.75 3.09 -7.45
CA ASN A 149 -21.92 2.40 -7.92
C ASN A 149 -21.67 0.89 -7.99
N LEU A 150 -22.22 0.14 -7.05
CA LEU A 150 -22.22 -1.32 -7.02
C LEU A 150 -23.37 -1.94 -7.80
N GLN A 151 -24.17 -1.14 -8.50
CA GLN A 151 -25.34 -1.60 -9.23
C GLN A 151 -26.33 -2.34 -8.31
N ARG A 152 -26.42 -1.89 -7.08
CA ARG A 152 -27.24 -2.51 -6.00
C ARG A 152 -26.87 -3.96 -5.68
N LYS A 153 -25.67 -4.40 -6.09
CA LYS A 153 -25.18 -5.73 -5.74
C LYS A 153 -24.79 -5.74 -4.25
N PRO A 154 -25.05 -6.84 -3.54
CA PRO A 154 -24.61 -6.97 -2.15
C PRO A 154 -23.08 -6.99 -2.09
N ALA A 155 -22.53 -6.29 -1.13
CA ALA A 155 -21.09 -6.27 -0.86
C ALA A 155 -20.84 -6.15 0.63
N ILE A 156 -19.76 -6.76 1.10
CA ILE A 156 -19.26 -6.58 2.47
C ILE A 156 -17.81 -6.14 2.38
N ILE A 157 -17.49 -5.04 3.04
CA ILE A 157 -16.11 -4.61 3.24
C ILE A 157 -15.73 -4.93 4.69
N VAL A 158 -14.62 -5.65 4.87
CA VAL A 158 -14.00 -5.88 6.18
C VAL A 158 -12.65 -5.19 6.17
N HIS A 159 -12.41 -4.29 7.13
CA HIS A 159 -11.18 -3.53 7.19
C HIS A 159 -10.64 -3.43 8.62
N GLY A 160 -9.34 -3.62 8.77
CA GLY A 160 -8.66 -3.41 10.04
C GLY A 160 -8.50 -1.93 10.37
N ARG A 161 -9.00 -1.49 11.52
CA ARG A 161 -8.95 -0.08 11.91
C ARG A 161 -7.52 0.43 12.11
N ALA A 162 -6.63 -0.42 12.57
CA ALA A 162 -5.23 -0.10 12.78
C ALA A 162 -4.36 -0.27 11.52
N ASP A 163 -4.96 -0.40 10.33
CA ASP A 163 -4.22 -0.55 9.08
C ASP A 163 -3.33 0.67 8.82
N ALA A 164 -2.01 0.46 8.91
CA ALA A 164 -1.02 1.51 8.70
C ALA A 164 -0.55 1.60 7.25
N LEU A 165 -0.89 0.62 6.42
CA LEU A 165 -0.53 0.60 5.00
C LEU A 165 -1.63 1.24 4.13
N ILE A 166 -2.88 0.84 4.37
CA ILE A 166 -4.05 1.37 3.66
C ILE A 166 -5.04 1.91 4.71
N PRO A 167 -4.83 3.12 5.22
CA PRO A 167 -5.64 3.66 6.30
C PRO A 167 -7.11 3.74 5.95
N VAL A 168 -7.98 3.41 6.90
CA VAL A 168 -9.44 3.40 6.72
C VAL A 168 -9.99 4.75 6.23
N ASN A 169 -9.39 5.86 6.67
CA ASN A 169 -9.79 7.21 6.28
C ASN A 169 -9.47 7.58 4.81
N HIS A 170 -8.58 6.83 4.17
CA HIS A 170 -8.20 7.04 2.77
C HIS A 170 -8.75 5.97 1.81
N SER A 171 -9.44 4.96 2.33
CA SER A 171 -9.88 3.80 1.56
C SER A 171 -11.34 3.45 1.82
N SER A 172 -11.62 2.63 2.81
CA SER A 172 -12.94 2.02 3.03
C SER A 172 -13.99 3.00 3.55
N ARG A 173 -13.66 3.89 4.48
CA ARG A 173 -14.61 4.90 4.99
C ARG A 173 -15.11 5.85 3.89
N PRO A 174 -14.23 6.52 3.11
CA PRO A 174 -14.70 7.39 2.04
C PRO A 174 -15.37 6.62 0.90
N TYR A 175 -14.96 5.37 0.60
CA TYR A 175 -15.66 4.56 -0.39
C TYR A 175 -17.09 4.21 0.06
N THR A 176 -17.26 3.82 1.31
CA THR A 176 -18.59 3.54 1.89
C THR A 176 -19.49 4.78 1.86
N ALA A 177 -18.94 5.94 2.21
CA ALA A 177 -19.67 7.20 2.12
C ALA A 177 -20.06 7.54 0.66
N LEU A 178 -19.14 7.32 -0.30
CA LEU A 178 -19.41 7.52 -1.72
C LEU A 178 -20.53 6.58 -2.21
N ASN A 179 -20.46 5.29 -1.88
CA ASN A 179 -21.51 4.33 -2.27
C ASN A 179 -22.87 4.72 -1.70
N LYS A 180 -22.94 5.08 -0.42
CA LYS A 180 -24.19 5.55 0.20
C LYS A 180 -24.73 6.82 -0.47
N ARG A 181 -23.85 7.74 -0.91
CA ARG A 181 -24.24 8.94 -1.64
C ARG A 181 -24.78 8.62 -3.05
N VAL A 182 -24.15 7.66 -3.74
CA VAL A 182 -24.50 7.28 -5.12
C VAL A 182 -25.75 6.41 -5.18
N GLU A 183 -25.85 5.40 -4.34
CA GLU A 183 -26.94 4.41 -4.36
C GLU A 183 -28.08 4.74 -3.38
N GLY A 184 -27.83 5.64 -2.43
CA GLY A 184 -28.81 6.08 -1.43
C GLY A 184 -29.42 4.90 -0.68
N ARG A 185 -30.75 4.89 -0.56
CA ARG A 185 -31.51 3.81 0.09
C ARG A 185 -31.41 2.44 -0.60
N HIS A 186 -30.84 2.39 -1.78
CA HIS A 186 -30.66 1.15 -2.54
C HIS A 186 -29.27 0.54 -2.33
N SER A 187 -28.39 1.21 -1.60
CA SER A 187 -27.10 0.64 -1.22
C SER A 187 -27.29 -0.66 -0.45
N ARG A 188 -26.55 -1.68 -0.86
CA ARG A 188 -26.49 -2.99 -0.18
C ARG A 188 -25.05 -3.27 0.25
N LEU A 189 -24.32 -2.22 0.57
CA LEU A 189 -22.96 -2.29 1.09
C LEU A 189 -22.99 -2.34 2.61
N SER A 190 -22.49 -3.42 3.17
CA SER A 190 -22.16 -3.56 4.60
C SER A 190 -20.70 -3.19 4.83
N TYR A 191 -20.41 -2.46 5.89
CA TYR A 191 -19.04 -2.05 6.24
C TYR A 191 -18.70 -2.45 7.67
N ILE A 192 -17.72 -3.32 7.81
CA ILE A 192 -17.25 -3.85 9.09
C ILE A 192 -15.83 -3.34 9.33
N GLU A 193 -15.66 -2.52 10.35
CA GLU A 193 -14.36 -2.02 10.79
C GLU A 193 -13.95 -2.78 12.06
N VAL A 194 -12.84 -3.48 11.98
CA VAL A 194 -12.35 -4.34 13.05
C VAL A 194 -11.29 -3.59 13.86
N THR A 195 -11.61 -3.30 15.13
CA THR A 195 -10.65 -2.71 16.07
C THR A 195 -9.51 -3.68 16.36
N ASN A 196 -8.32 -3.16 16.62
CA ASN A 196 -7.12 -3.95 16.87
C ASN A 196 -6.79 -4.95 15.75
N ALA A 197 -7.20 -4.66 14.52
CA ALA A 197 -6.78 -5.41 13.35
C ALA A 197 -6.06 -4.47 12.38
N GLN A 198 -5.12 -5.02 11.62
CA GLN A 198 -4.32 -4.26 10.69
C GLN A 198 -4.09 -5.07 9.39
N HIS A 199 -3.20 -4.62 8.49
CA HIS A 199 -3.09 -5.15 7.12
C HIS A 199 -2.57 -6.60 7.05
N PHE A 200 -1.63 -6.97 7.93
CA PHE A 200 -0.89 -8.23 7.81
C PHE A 200 -1.17 -9.18 8.99
N ASP A 201 -2.04 -10.15 8.80
CA ASP A 201 -2.21 -11.23 9.78
C ASP A 201 -1.00 -12.16 9.88
N THR A 202 -0.17 -12.20 8.83
CA THR A 202 1.01 -13.09 8.72
C THR A 202 2.00 -12.91 9.88
N PHE A 203 2.05 -11.72 10.47
CA PHE A 203 2.99 -11.44 11.57
C PHE A 203 2.43 -11.79 12.97
N ILE A 204 1.16 -12.15 13.07
CA ILE A 204 0.56 -12.64 14.32
C ILE A 204 1.16 -14.02 14.62
N GLY A 205 1.70 -14.19 15.82
CA GLY A 205 2.42 -15.41 16.20
C GLY A 205 3.90 -15.44 15.79
N LEU A 206 4.44 -14.35 15.25
CA LEU A 206 5.85 -14.22 14.88
C LEU A 206 6.56 -13.11 15.69
N PRO A 207 6.64 -13.20 17.02
CA PRO A 207 7.18 -12.14 17.88
C PRO A 207 8.67 -11.84 17.61
N ALA A 208 9.38 -12.77 17.00
CA ALA A 208 10.78 -12.55 16.59
C ALA A 208 10.91 -11.57 15.40
N VAL A 209 9.84 -11.41 14.59
CA VAL A 209 9.82 -10.51 13.43
C VAL A 209 9.30 -9.14 13.84
N LEU A 210 8.17 -9.10 14.55
CA LEU A 210 7.57 -7.87 15.07
C LEU A 210 7.17 -8.05 16.52
N GLY A 211 8.03 -7.61 17.45
CA GLY A 211 7.77 -7.72 18.88
C GLY A 211 6.49 -7.02 19.31
N GLY A 212 5.67 -7.73 20.07
CA GLY A 212 4.40 -7.22 20.59
C GLY A 212 3.26 -7.11 19.58
N TYR A 213 3.45 -7.61 18.36
CA TYR A 213 2.44 -7.59 17.32
C TYR A 213 1.25 -8.49 17.68
N ASP A 214 1.54 -9.69 18.12
CA ASP A 214 0.58 -10.73 18.54
C ASP A 214 -0.19 -10.39 19.81
N THR A 215 0.33 -9.50 20.64
CA THR A 215 -0.35 -9.03 21.86
C THR A 215 -1.23 -7.80 21.63
N ARG A 216 -1.08 -7.13 20.49
CA ARG A 216 -1.79 -5.89 20.13
C ARG A 216 -2.89 -6.11 19.12
N TYR A 217 -2.68 -7.05 18.20
CA TYR A 217 -3.54 -7.22 17.04
C TYR A 217 -4.24 -8.58 17.03
N ILE A 218 -5.42 -8.58 16.47
CA ILE A 218 -6.24 -9.76 16.25
C ILE A 218 -6.27 -10.09 14.76
N PRO A 219 -6.44 -11.37 14.39
CA PRO A 219 -6.43 -11.76 12.98
C PRO A 219 -7.67 -11.28 12.24
N LEU A 220 -7.46 -10.48 11.21
CA LEU A 220 -8.51 -9.91 10.36
C LEU A 220 -9.20 -10.99 9.51
N HIS A 221 -8.48 -12.03 9.08
CA HIS A 221 -9.03 -13.10 8.25
C HIS A 221 -10.20 -13.86 8.90
N VAL A 222 -10.28 -13.90 10.23
CA VAL A 222 -11.43 -14.48 10.96
C VAL A 222 -12.72 -13.73 10.63
N TYR A 223 -12.65 -12.42 10.54
CA TYR A 223 -13.80 -11.57 10.20
C TYR A 223 -14.12 -11.65 8.70
N LEU A 224 -13.10 -11.80 7.84
CA LEU A 224 -13.31 -12.08 6.43
C LEU A 224 -14.07 -13.40 6.24
N ASN A 225 -13.68 -14.47 6.93
CA ASN A 225 -14.36 -15.75 6.84
C ASN A 225 -15.82 -15.63 7.27
N ARG A 226 -16.10 -14.95 8.38
CA ARG A 226 -17.47 -14.66 8.81
C ARG A 226 -18.28 -13.84 7.79
N ALA A 227 -17.64 -12.88 7.14
CA ALA A 227 -18.27 -12.10 6.08
C ALA A 227 -18.58 -12.96 4.84
N LEU A 228 -17.71 -13.90 4.49
CA LEU A 228 -17.95 -14.88 3.43
C LEU A 228 -19.15 -15.78 3.76
N ASP A 229 -19.22 -16.30 5.00
CA ASP A 229 -20.36 -17.11 5.45
C ASP A 229 -21.67 -16.30 5.43
N ALA A 230 -21.64 -15.05 5.90
CA ALA A 230 -22.80 -14.17 5.86
C ALA A 230 -23.25 -13.86 4.41
N MET A 231 -22.29 -13.60 3.51
CA MET A 231 -22.59 -13.39 2.08
C MET A 231 -23.16 -14.66 1.44
N TYR A 232 -22.62 -15.83 1.76
CA TYR A 232 -23.16 -17.10 1.28
C TYR A 232 -24.60 -17.31 1.74
N ALA A 233 -24.86 -17.10 3.04
CA ALA A 233 -26.21 -17.21 3.61
C ALA A 233 -27.18 -16.19 2.95
N HIS A 234 -26.72 -14.97 2.69
CA HIS A 234 -27.49 -13.95 1.99
C HIS A 234 -27.89 -14.40 0.58
N LEU A 235 -26.92 -14.87 -0.20
CA LEU A 235 -27.13 -15.26 -1.59
C LEU A 235 -27.95 -16.55 -1.73
N ARG A 236 -27.80 -17.50 -0.81
CA ARG A 236 -28.49 -18.81 -0.88
C ARG A 236 -29.83 -18.84 -0.16
N HIS A 237 -29.99 -18.09 0.90
CA HIS A 237 -31.13 -18.21 1.80
C HIS A 237 -31.83 -16.88 2.06
N GLY A 238 -31.38 -15.78 1.46
CA GLY A 238 -31.97 -14.45 1.68
C GLY A 238 -31.73 -13.88 3.08
N ALA A 239 -30.73 -14.40 3.82
CA ALA A 239 -30.40 -13.88 5.14
C ALA A 239 -30.00 -12.38 5.04
N PRO A 240 -30.29 -11.54 6.05
CA PRO A 240 -29.85 -10.16 6.04
C PRO A 240 -28.31 -10.09 6.04
N LEU A 241 -27.75 -9.08 5.38
CA LEU A 241 -26.34 -8.76 5.53
C LEU A 241 -26.10 -8.17 6.92
N PRO A 242 -24.88 -8.32 7.48
CA PRO A 242 -24.52 -7.64 8.72
C PRO A 242 -24.61 -6.12 8.55
N ASP A 243 -25.06 -5.44 9.63
CA ASP A 243 -25.15 -3.97 9.70
C ASP A 243 -23.78 -3.33 9.93
#